data_c4c0db8e75c909377696f008ef80b152
#
_entry.id   c4c0db8e75c909377696f008ef80b152
#
_cell.length_a   1.000
_cell.length_b   1.000
_cell.length_c   1.000
_cell.angle_alpha   90.00
_cell.angle_beta   90.00
_cell.angle_gamma   90.00
#
_symmetry.space_group_name_H-M   'P 1'
#
loop_
_entity.id
_entity.type
_entity.pdbx_description
1 polymer ?
#
loop_
_entity_poly.entity_id
_entity_poly.type
_entity_poly.pdbx_seq_one_letter_code
_entity_poly.pdbx_strand_id
1 'polypeptide(L)'
;MAKNLVIVESPAKAKTIEKFLGKDFKVESSFGHIADLPSKELGIDVAGSFMPKYEVSKDKKALVKKLKDLAKKAEMVWLASDEDREGEAIAWHLAQQLNLDTSKTKRIVFHEITKSAIQKAVENPRTIDVQLVDAQQARRVLDRIVGYELSPVLWRKVKGGLSAGRVQSVAVRLIVEREREIQSFIPEASFKVSAIFSSTKDASFKAKLGTEFKTKEAAEVFLELNKKALFSVDKLEKKPAKKSPAAPFTTSTLQQEAARKLYFSVSKTMTLAQRLYEAGLITYMRTDSVNLSQEAKQGAANAILNAYGESYHKARDYKGKSKGAQEAHEAIRPTDFTRQTVDVDYDQSRLYELIWKRAIASQMSDAQLERTNVKVKASTHNKLFSANGEVITFDGFLKVY
;
A
#
# COMPACT_ATOMS: atom_id res chain seq x y z
N MET A 1 -22.03 -31.83 17.26
CA MET A 1 -20.66 -31.28 17.13
C MET A 1 -20.56 -30.76 15.69
N ALA A 2 -19.82 -29.67 15.45
CA ALA A 2 -19.63 -29.16 14.08
C ALA A 2 -18.85 -30.19 13.26
N LYS A 3 -19.30 -30.45 12.03
CA LYS A 3 -18.66 -31.43 11.11
C LYS A 3 -17.32 -30.90 10.57
N ASN A 4 -17.21 -29.57 10.44
CA ASN A 4 -16.08 -28.91 9.82
C ASN A 4 -15.34 -28.03 10.83
N LEU A 5 -13.98 -28.13 10.84
CA LEU A 5 -13.10 -27.24 11.57
C LEU A 5 -12.41 -26.30 10.61
N VAL A 6 -12.59 -24.99 10.76
CA VAL A 6 -11.86 -23.95 10.01
C VAL A 6 -10.79 -23.36 10.92
N ILE A 7 -9.54 -23.31 10.46
CA ILE A 7 -8.44 -22.71 11.20
C ILE A 7 -7.93 -21.48 10.45
N VAL A 8 -8.02 -20.34 11.10
CA VAL A 8 -7.54 -19.03 10.63
C VAL A 8 -6.37 -18.54 11.49
N GLU A 9 -5.67 -17.50 11.07
CA GLU A 9 -4.52 -16.99 11.84
C GLU A 9 -4.88 -16.03 12.96
N SER A 10 -6.07 -15.38 12.95
CA SER A 10 -6.43 -14.40 13.99
C SER A 10 -7.81 -14.65 14.61
N PRO A 11 -8.01 -14.31 15.90
CA PRO A 11 -9.31 -14.41 16.55
C PRO A 11 -10.37 -13.50 15.93
N ALA A 12 -9.97 -12.33 15.43
CA ALA A 12 -10.88 -11.39 14.78
C ALA A 12 -11.48 -12.00 13.51
N LYS A 13 -10.64 -12.61 12.66
CA LYS A 13 -11.10 -13.37 11.49
C LYS A 13 -12.00 -14.52 11.88
N ALA A 14 -11.63 -15.30 12.91
CA ALA A 14 -12.47 -16.41 13.37
C ALA A 14 -13.89 -15.95 13.67
N LYS A 15 -14.03 -14.87 14.45
CA LYS A 15 -15.31 -14.28 14.80
C LYS A 15 -16.11 -13.78 13.59
N THR A 16 -15.44 -13.20 12.59
CA THR A 16 -16.10 -12.67 11.39
C THR A 16 -16.54 -13.81 10.47
N ILE A 17 -15.66 -14.78 10.20
CA ILE A 17 -15.91 -15.88 9.27
C ILE A 17 -16.96 -16.86 9.81
N GLU A 18 -16.95 -17.14 11.12
CA GLU A 18 -17.92 -18.04 11.74
C GLU A 18 -19.37 -17.59 11.51
N LYS A 19 -19.62 -16.26 11.50
CA LYS A 19 -20.95 -15.71 11.20
C LYS A 19 -21.44 -16.03 9.79
N PHE A 20 -20.52 -16.26 8.84
CA PHE A 20 -20.86 -16.49 7.43
C PHE A 20 -21.03 -17.97 7.07
N LEU A 21 -20.40 -18.88 7.83
CA LEU A 21 -20.34 -20.31 7.51
C LEU A 21 -21.47 -21.14 8.12
N GLY A 22 -22.11 -20.67 9.21
CA GLY A 22 -23.22 -21.37 9.84
C GLY A 22 -22.80 -22.50 10.80
N LYS A 23 -23.80 -23.26 11.32
CA LYS A 23 -23.67 -24.16 12.47
C LYS A 23 -22.81 -25.41 12.22
N ASP A 24 -22.62 -25.81 10.96
CA ASP A 24 -21.83 -27.00 10.61
C ASP A 24 -20.33 -26.72 10.66
N PHE A 25 -19.93 -25.47 10.81
CA PHE A 25 -18.54 -25.04 10.86
C PHE A 25 -18.18 -24.48 12.24
N LYS A 26 -17.07 -24.93 12.78
CA LYS A 26 -16.42 -24.33 13.95
C LYS A 26 -15.17 -23.61 13.47
N VAL A 27 -15.02 -22.33 13.81
CA VAL A 27 -13.87 -21.55 13.43
C VAL A 27 -12.97 -21.30 14.64
N GLU A 28 -11.69 -21.65 14.53
CA GLU A 28 -10.67 -21.47 15.56
C GLU A 28 -9.48 -20.69 15.02
N SER A 29 -8.74 -20.03 15.90
CA SER A 29 -7.54 -19.29 15.54
C SER A 29 -6.26 -20.01 15.94
N SER A 30 -5.24 -19.98 15.07
CA SER A 30 -3.87 -20.40 15.40
C SER A 30 -3.06 -19.28 16.10
N PHE A 31 -3.58 -18.05 16.13
CA PHE A 31 -2.83 -16.88 16.61
C PHE A 31 -1.49 -16.70 15.87
N GLY A 32 -1.51 -16.81 14.54
CA GLY A 32 -0.35 -16.74 13.67
C GLY A 32 0.42 -18.06 13.56
N HIS A 33 1.74 -17.99 13.39
CA HIS A 33 2.61 -19.17 13.32
C HIS A 33 2.60 -19.96 14.63
N ILE A 34 2.53 -21.27 14.51
CA ILE A 34 2.58 -22.21 15.65
C ILE A 34 3.93 -22.86 15.83
N ALA A 35 4.76 -22.84 14.80
CA ALA A 35 6.11 -23.37 14.79
C ALA A 35 7.08 -22.36 14.19
N ASP A 36 8.33 -22.39 14.66
CA ASP A 36 9.43 -21.56 14.16
C ASP A 36 10.76 -22.30 14.35
N LEU A 37 11.84 -21.73 13.80
CA LEU A 37 13.21 -22.21 14.03
C LEU A 37 13.58 -22.09 15.52
N PRO A 38 14.44 -22.97 16.05
CA PRO A 38 14.90 -22.91 17.45
C PRO A 38 15.46 -21.54 17.81
N SER A 39 15.16 -21.04 19.01
CA SER A 39 15.56 -19.68 19.41
C SER A 39 17.05 -19.57 19.77
N LYS A 40 17.69 -20.66 20.19
CA LYS A 40 19.07 -20.68 20.71
C LYS A 40 20.10 -21.31 19.74
N GLU A 41 19.64 -21.95 18.70
CA GLU A 41 20.47 -22.65 17.71
C GLU A 41 20.18 -22.09 16.31
N LEU A 42 21.10 -22.33 15.38
CA LEU A 42 20.87 -22.00 13.97
C LEU A 42 19.63 -22.70 13.39
N GLY A 43 19.47 -23.98 13.75
CA GLY A 43 18.33 -24.80 13.35
C GLY A 43 18.24 -25.09 11.85
N ILE A 44 19.38 -25.03 11.13
CA ILE A 44 19.48 -25.25 9.70
C ILE A 44 20.69 -26.15 9.41
N ASP A 45 20.51 -27.14 8.56
CA ASP A 45 21.57 -28.00 8.09
C ASP A 45 22.39 -27.32 6.98
N VAL A 46 23.32 -26.46 7.36
CA VAL A 46 24.14 -25.69 6.40
C VAL A 46 25.14 -26.56 5.63
N ALA A 47 25.56 -27.67 6.22
CA ALA A 47 26.54 -28.60 5.60
C ALA A 47 25.89 -29.52 4.55
N GLY A 48 24.57 -29.64 4.55
CA GLY A 48 23.85 -30.56 3.67
C GLY A 48 22.76 -29.85 2.83
N SER A 49 21.51 -30.09 3.18
CA SER A 49 20.35 -29.72 2.35
C SER A 49 19.74 -28.36 2.65
N PHE A 50 20.29 -27.59 3.58
CA PHE A 50 19.72 -26.37 4.12
C PHE A 50 18.33 -26.53 4.74
N MET A 51 17.93 -27.75 5.07
CA MET A 51 16.62 -28.03 5.65
C MET A 51 16.48 -27.39 7.04
N PRO A 52 15.40 -26.62 7.26
CA PRO A 52 15.12 -26.02 8.55
C PRO A 52 14.49 -27.03 9.50
N LYS A 53 14.91 -26.99 10.77
CA LYS A 53 14.30 -27.74 11.85
C LYS A 53 13.27 -26.85 12.55
N TYR A 54 12.00 -27.14 12.34
CA TYR A 54 10.92 -26.39 13.00
C TYR A 54 10.51 -27.04 14.32
N GLU A 55 10.25 -26.24 15.33
CA GLU A 55 9.71 -26.66 16.62
C GLU A 55 8.49 -25.83 17.02
N VAL A 56 7.54 -26.44 17.72
CA VAL A 56 6.39 -25.73 18.26
C VAL A 56 6.84 -24.82 19.40
N SER A 57 6.56 -23.52 19.27
CA SER A 57 6.87 -22.53 20.30
C SER A 57 6.27 -22.92 21.66
N LYS A 58 6.99 -22.67 22.76
CA LYS A 58 6.56 -23.11 24.09
C LYS A 58 5.17 -22.60 24.48
N ASP A 59 4.89 -21.36 24.16
CA ASP A 59 3.60 -20.69 24.39
C ASP A 59 2.46 -21.26 23.52
N LYS A 60 2.76 -21.91 22.42
CA LYS A 60 1.79 -22.51 21.49
C LYS A 60 1.44 -23.98 21.76
N LYS A 61 2.19 -24.66 22.62
CA LYS A 61 1.98 -26.11 22.87
C LYS A 61 0.54 -26.45 23.30
N ALA A 62 -0.03 -25.66 24.21
CA ALA A 62 -1.41 -25.88 24.67
C ALA A 62 -2.43 -25.66 23.53
N LEU A 63 -2.21 -24.62 22.70
CA LEU A 63 -3.05 -24.33 21.54
C LEU A 63 -2.97 -25.45 20.50
N VAL A 64 -1.76 -25.90 20.16
CA VAL A 64 -1.55 -27.01 19.20
C VAL A 64 -2.26 -28.27 19.68
N LYS A 65 -2.18 -28.61 20.99
CA LYS A 65 -2.92 -29.73 21.59
C LYS A 65 -4.43 -29.56 21.39
N LYS A 66 -4.97 -28.38 21.75
CA LYS A 66 -6.40 -28.06 21.54
C LYS A 66 -6.84 -28.25 20.09
N LEU A 67 -6.08 -27.66 19.14
CA LEU A 67 -6.39 -27.73 17.71
C LEU A 67 -6.32 -29.18 17.20
N LYS A 68 -5.32 -29.97 17.66
CA LYS A 68 -5.17 -31.39 17.33
C LYS A 68 -6.38 -32.22 17.80
N ASP A 69 -6.85 -31.97 19.02
CA ASP A 69 -8.01 -32.67 19.56
C ASP A 69 -9.31 -32.29 18.84
N LEU A 70 -9.45 -31.04 18.38
CA LEU A 70 -10.56 -30.59 17.54
C LEU A 70 -10.51 -31.20 16.15
N ALA A 71 -9.32 -31.21 15.51
CA ALA A 71 -9.12 -31.77 14.17
C ALA A 71 -9.45 -33.26 14.12
N LYS A 72 -9.10 -34.03 15.17
CA LYS A 72 -9.47 -35.46 15.27
C LYS A 72 -10.96 -35.72 15.32
N LYS A 73 -11.76 -34.76 15.82
CA LYS A 73 -13.21 -34.86 15.95
C LYS A 73 -13.96 -34.33 14.74
N ALA A 74 -13.30 -33.58 13.86
CA ALA A 74 -13.88 -33.03 12.67
C ALA A 74 -13.86 -34.05 11.52
N GLU A 75 -14.88 -34.00 10.68
CA GLU A 75 -14.94 -34.76 9.42
C GLU A 75 -14.00 -34.15 8.39
N MET A 76 -13.89 -32.82 8.37
CA MET A 76 -13.06 -32.02 7.44
C MET A 76 -12.38 -30.87 8.17
N VAL A 77 -11.11 -30.63 7.84
CA VAL A 77 -10.33 -29.47 8.32
C VAL A 77 -10.06 -28.51 7.18
N TRP A 78 -10.36 -27.23 7.41
CA TRP A 78 -10.18 -26.16 6.45
C TRP A 78 -9.10 -25.20 6.94
N LEU A 79 -8.04 -25.03 6.18
CA LEU A 79 -6.96 -24.07 6.46
C LEU A 79 -7.24 -22.78 5.70
N ALA A 80 -7.54 -21.72 6.44
CA ALA A 80 -8.08 -20.45 5.93
C ALA A 80 -7.21 -19.23 6.31
N SER A 81 -5.89 -19.40 6.27
CA SER A 81 -4.93 -18.31 6.42
C SER A 81 -4.87 -17.42 5.16
N ASP A 82 -4.27 -16.23 5.28
CA ASP A 82 -4.16 -15.25 4.20
C ASP A 82 -3.57 -15.86 2.91
N GLU A 83 -3.88 -15.22 1.78
CA GLU A 83 -3.38 -15.62 0.48
C GLU A 83 -2.04 -14.96 0.18
N ASP A 84 -1.09 -15.16 1.07
CA ASP A 84 0.30 -14.80 0.85
C ASP A 84 1.22 -15.95 1.30
N ARG A 85 2.52 -15.80 1.06
CA ARG A 85 3.51 -16.83 1.43
C ARG A 85 3.57 -17.12 2.92
N GLU A 86 3.28 -16.13 3.77
CA GLU A 86 3.26 -16.31 5.24
C GLU A 86 2.02 -17.12 5.65
N GLY A 87 0.85 -16.81 5.08
CA GLY A 87 -0.38 -17.57 5.30
C GLY A 87 -0.26 -19.02 4.78
N GLU A 88 0.41 -19.22 3.65
CA GLU A 88 0.66 -20.57 3.12
C GLU A 88 1.58 -21.39 4.02
N ALA A 89 2.63 -20.75 4.57
CA ALA A 89 3.51 -21.39 5.56
C ALA A 89 2.77 -21.71 6.86
N ILE A 90 1.86 -20.83 7.32
CA ILE A 90 1.00 -21.12 8.49
C ILE A 90 0.14 -22.36 8.23
N ALA A 91 -0.50 -22.45 7.07
CA ALA A 91 -1.29 -23.61 6.67
C ALA A 91 -0.46 -24.90 6.65
N TRP A 92 0.75 -24.84 6.08
CA TRP A 92 1.68 -25.96 6.04
C TRP A 92 2.14 -26.38 7.43
N HIS A 93 2.52 -25.44 8.29
CA HIS A 93 2.90 -25.74 9.68
C HIS A 93 1.74 -26.38 10.47
N LEU A 94 0.50 -25.89 10.27
CA LEU A 94 -0.68 -26.50 10.87
C LEU A 94 -0.85 -27.94 10.40
N ALA A 95 -0.77 -28.19 9.08
CA ALA A 95 -0.88 -29.53 8.54
C ALA A 95 0.17 -30.49 9.15
N GLN A 96 1.43 -30.05 9.24
CA GLN A 96 2.51 -30.85 9.80
C GLN A 96 2.34 -31.08 11.31
N GLN A 97 2.17 -30.01 12.09
CA GLN A 97 2.17 -30.10 13.57
C GLN A 97 0.91 -30.77 14.13
N LEU A 98 -0.21 -30.67 13.45
CA LEU A 98 -1.46 -31.35 13.82
C LEU A 98 -1.54 -32.77 13.26
N ASN A 99 -0.60 -33.18 12.39
CA ASN A 99 -0.61 -34.45 11.64
C ASN A 99 -1.94 -34.64 10.88
N LEU A 100 -2.30 -33.62 10.07
CA LEU A 100 -3.56 -33.66 9.33
C LEU A 100 -3.51 -34.64 8.18
N ASP A 101 -4.62 -35.37 8.01
CA ASP A 101 -4.83 -36.24 6.87
C ASP A 101 -5.13 -35.38 5.62
N THR A 102 -4.32 -35.50 4.58
CA THR A 102 -4.46 -34.75 3.33
C THR A 102 -5.81 -34.99 2.64
N SER A 103 -6.41 -36.15 2.80
CA SER A 103 -7.73 -36.48 2.24
C SER A 103 -8.88 -35.73 2.94
N LYS A 104 -8.64 -35.31 4.19
CA LYS A 104 -9.60 -34.57 5.04
C LYS A 104 -9.20 -33.14 5.28
N THR A 105 -8.22 -32.61 4.54
CA THR A 105 -7.71 -31.25 4.70
C THR A 105 -7.88 -30.48 3.41
N LYS A 106 -8.48 -29.31 3.50
CA LYS A 106 -8.70 -28.37 2.40
C LYS A 106 -8.03 -27.03 2.72
N ARG A 107 -7.47 -26.41 1.71
CA ARG A 107 -6.98 -25.02 1.77
C ARG A 107 -7.98 -24.11 1.08
N ILE A 108 -8.42 -23.04 1.75
CA ILE A 108 -9.24 -22.01 1.14
C ILE A 108 -8.52 -20.66 1.24
N VAL A 109 -8.67 -19.87 0.19
CA VAL A 109 -8.06 -18.54 0.06
C VAL A 109 -9.10 -17.52 -0.35
N PHE A 110 -8.97 -16.31 0.11
CA PHE A 110 -9.88 -15.20 -0.20
C PHE A 110 -9.17 -13.86 -0.04
N HIS A 111 -9.49 -12.92 -0.92
CA HIS A 111 -8.91 -11.56 -0.90
C HIS A 111 -9.68 -10.59 0.01
N GLU A 112 -10.89 -10.96 0.42
CA GLU A 112 -11.76 -10.17 1.30
C GLU A 112 -12.59 -11.07 2.20
N ILE A 113 -12.95 -10.57 3.37
CA ILE A 113 -13.76 -11.32 4.35
C ILE A 113 -15.21 -10.87 4.22
N THR A 114 -15.86 -11.28 3.14
CA THR A 114 -17.29 -11.11 2.90
C THR A 114 -17.98 -12.48 2.83
N LYS A 115 -19.31 -12.50 3.06
CA LYS A 115 -20.07 -13.75 3.02
C LYS A 115 -19.92 -14.46 1.67
N SER A 116 -20.01 -13.71 0.57
CA SER A 116 -19.90 -14.25 -0.78
C SER A 116 -18.49 -14.81 -1.07
N ALA A 117 -17.45 -14.08 -0.69
CA ALA A 117 -16.06 -14.53 -0.89
C ALA A 117 -15.75 -15.81 -0.08
N ILE A 118 -16.19 -15.86 1.18
CA ILE A 118 -15.98 -17.04 2.03
C ILE A 118 -16.76 -18.25 1.50
N GLN A 119 -17.99 -18.08 1.05
CA GLN A 119 -18.78 -19.17 0.47
C GLN A 119 -18.17 -19.70 -0.82
N LYS A 120 -17.77 -18.79 -1.74
CA LYS A 120 -17.04 -19.17 -2.97
C LYS A 120 -15.73 -19.92 -2.66
N ALA A 121 -14.99 -19.50 -1.63
CA ALA A 121 -13.76 -20.17 -1.23
C ALA A 121 -13.99 -21.59 -0.71
N VAL A 122 -15.08 -21.82 0.04
CA VAL A 122 -15.47 -23.16 0.52
C VAL A 122 -15.91 -24.05 -0.64
N GLU A 123 -16.59 -23.49 -1.64
CA GLU A 123 -17.02 -24.23 -2.84
C GLU A 123 -15.84 -24.58 -3.75
N ASN A 124 -14.76 -23.80 -3.72
CA ASN A 124 -13.59 -23.96 -4.58
C ASN A 124 -12.29 -24.12 -3.77
N PRO A 125 -12.18 -25.18 -2.95
CA PRO A 125 -10.97 -25.40 -2.17
C PRO A 125 -9.81 -25.87 -3.05
N ARG A 126 -8.58 -25.58 -2.59
CA ARG A 126 -7.36 -26.10 -3.20
C ARG A 126 -6.51 -26.91 -2.22
N THR A 127 -5.39 -27.38 -2.65
CA THR A 127 -4.32 -27.92 -1.81
C THR A 127 -3.36 -26.78 -1.37
N ILE A 128 -2.50 -27.08 -0.39
CA ILE A 128 -1.40 -26.18 0.00
C ILE A 128 -0.46 -26.02 -1.19
N ASP A 129 -0.11 -24.78 -1.52
CA ASP A 129 0.88 -24.44 -2.55
C ASP A 129 2.30 -24.58 -1.97
N VAL A 130 2.93 -25.72 -2.28
CA VAL A 130 4.27 -26.05 -1.78
C VAL A 130 5.32 -25.05 -2.30
N GLN A 131 5.15 -24.48 -3.51
CA GLN A 131 6.11 -23.52 -4.05
C GLN A 131 6.09 -22.20 -3.24
N LEU A 132 4.93 -21.74 -2.79
CA LEU A 132 4.83 -20.60 -1.88
C LEU A 132 5.41 -20.91 -0.49
N VAL A 133 5.22 -22.14 0.01
CA VAL A 133 5.84 -22.60 1.26
C VAL A 133 7.35 -22.58 1.13
N ASP A 134 7.89 -23.16 0.07
CA ASP A 134 9.33 -23.21 -0.19
C ASP A 134 9.93 -21.81 -0.33
N ALA A 135 9.23 -20.90 -0.99
CA ALA A 135 9.65 -19.49 -1.10
C ALA A 135 9.69 -18.77 0.26
N GLN A 136 8.75 -19.06 1.17
CA GLN A 136 8.75 -18.53 2.53
C GLN A 136 9.87 -19.16 3.35
N GLN A 137 10.06 -20.48 3.26
CA GLN A 137 11.13 -21.21 3.96
C GLN A 137 12.51 -20.73 3.51
N ALA A 138 12.75 -20.62 2.20
CA ALA A 138 14.02 -20.11 1.67
C ALA A 138 14.34 -18.71 2.21
N ARG A 139 13.32 -17.82 2.26
CA ARG A 139 13.47 -16.52 2.88
C ARG A 139 13.82 -16.61 4.37
N ARG A 140 13.12 -17.47 5.12
CA ARG A 140 13.33 -17.65 6.56
C ARG A 140 14.73 -18.21 6.86
N VAL A 141 15.17 -19.20 6.08
CA VAL A 141 16.49 -19.81 6.14
C VAL A 141 17.57 -18.76 5.85
N LEU A 142 17.44 -18.01 4.78
CA LEU A 142 18.39 -16.96 4.40
C LEU A 142 18.50 -15.88 5.48
N ASP A 143 17.36 -15.36 6.00
CA ASP A 143 17.37 -14.38 7.08
C ASP A 143 18.06 -14.91 8.35
N ARG A 144 17.87 -16.19 8.67
CA ARG A 144 18.50 -16.85 9.80
C ARG A 144 20.02 -16.99 9.62
N ILE A 145 20.47 -17.50 8.49
CA ILE A 145 21.91 -17.67 8.19
C ILE A 145 22.61 -16.30 8.19
N VAL A 146 22.10 -15.33 7.44
CA VAL A 146 22.67 -13.98 7.38
C VAL A 146 22.75 -13.36 8.79
N GLY A 147 21.70 -13.48 9.58
CA GLY A 147 21.67 -12.95 10.94
C GLY A 147 22.70 -13.60 11.86
N TYR A 148 22.83 -14.93 11.83
CA TYR A 148 23.73 -15.69 12.68
C TYR A 148 25.20 -15.53 12.30
N GLU A 149 25.53 -15.50 11.00
CA GLU A 149 26.90 -15.43 10.52
C GLU A 149 27.47 -14.00 10.54
N LEU A 150 26.68 -13.01 10.14
CA LEU A 150 27.17 -11.64 10.00
C LEU A 150 27.01 -10.79 11.27
N SER A 151 26.03 -11.04 12.12
CA SER A 151 25.87 -10.23 13.35
C SER A 151 27.06 -10.36 14.30
N PRO A 152 27.67 -11.55 14.54
CA PRO A 152 28.87 -11.67 15.32
C PRO A 152 30.09 -10.92 14.76
N VAL A 153 30.16 -10.76 13.43
CA VAL A 153 31.22 -9.95 12.80
C VAL A 153 31.04 -8.48 13.16
N LEU A 154 29.80 -7.99 13.11
CA LEU A 154 29.48 -6.62 13.55
C LEU A 154 29.80 -6.41 15.03
N TRP A 155 29.51 -7.38 15.88
CA TRP A 155 29.81 -7.27 17.34
C TRP A 155 31.29 -7.14 17.61
N ARG A 156 32.12 -7.89 16.87
CA ARG A 156 33.58 -7.87 17.04
C ARG A 156 34.24 -6.64 16.41
N LYS A 157 33.69 -6.15 15.28
CA LYS A 157 34.36 -5.11 14.46
C LYS A 157 33.76 -3.72 14.62
N VAL A 158 32.52 -3.59 15.09
CA VAL A 158 31.81 -2.31 15.19
C VAL A 158 31.30 -2.10 16.62
N LYS A 159 30.24 -2.79 17.03
CA LYS A 159 29.64 -2.64 18.36
C LYS A 159 28.74 -3.84 18.68
N GLY A 160 28.76 -4.29 19.94
CA GLY A 160 27.84 -5.32 20.42
C GLY A 160 26.37 -4.92 20.30
N GLY A 161 25.50 -5.91 20.04
CA GLY A 161 24.05 -5.72 19.92
C GLY A 161 23.57 -5.26 18.55
N LEU A 162 24.45 -5.03 17.58
CA LEU A 162 24.07 -4.76 16.19
C LEU A 162 23.59 -6.05 15.52
N SER A 163 22.68 -5.94 14.56
CA SER A 163 22.24 -7.09 13.75
C SER A 163 22.44 -6.83 12.26
N ALA A 164 22.95 -7.83 11.57
CA ALA A 164 22.96 -7.87 10.12
C ALA A 164 21.69 -8.57 9.60
N GLY A 165 21.25 -8.18 8.42
CA GLY A 165 20.12 -8.81 7.76
C GLY A 165 19.91 -8.21 6.38
N ARG A 166 19.30 -8.99 5.48
CA ARG A 166 19.13 -8.59 4.08
C ARG A 166 18.24 -7.33 3.88
N VAL A 167 17.35 -7.00 4.82
CA VAL A 167 16.52 -5.81 4.75
C VAL A 167 17.20 -4.62 5.41
N GLN A 168 17.57 -4.74 6.68
CA GLN A 168 18.20 -3.64 7.43
C GLN A 168 19.55 -3.21 6.86
N SER A 169 20.36 -4.14 6.35
CA SER A 169 21.66 -3.79 5.76
C SER A 169 21.48 -2.99 4.46
N VAL A 170 20.51 -3.35 3.64
CA VAL A 170 20.17 -2.58 2.42
C VAL A 170 19.60 -1.21 2.79
N ALA A 171 18.74 -1.12 3.81
CA ALA A 171 18.20 0.16 4.28
C ALA A 171 19.30 1.10 4.76
N VAL A 172 20.24 0.59 5.57
CA VAL A 172 21.41 1.37 6.03
C VAL A 172 22.26 1.83 4.85
N ARG A 173 22.51 0.95 3.87
CA ARG A 173 23.26 1.31 2.67
C ARG A 173 22.61 2.47 1.91
N LEU A 174 21.31 2.41 1.66
CA LEU A 174 20.58 3.48 0.96
C LEU A 174 20.65 4.82 1.72
N ILE A 175 20.54 4.78 3.06
CA ILE A 175 20.67 5.98 3.89
C ILE A 175 22.08 6.56 3.80
N VAL A 176 23.11 5.72 3.89
CA VAL A 176 24.52 6.15 3.81
C VAL A 176 24.85 6.70 2.42
N GLU A 177 24.38 6.06 1.35
CA GLU A 177 24.57 6.56 -0.02
C GLU A 177 23.92 7.94 -0.19
N ARG A 178 22.70 8.13 0.31
CA ARG A 178 22.03 9.44 0.30
C ARG A 178 22.78 10.48 1.13
N GLU A 179 23.25 10.13 2.31
CA GLU A 179 24.01 11.04 3.16
C GLU A 179 25.32 11.50 2.49
N ARG A 180 26.02 10.57 1.80
CA ARG A 180 27.20 10.91 1.01
C ARG A 180 26.89 11.87 -0.14
N GLU A 181 25.78 11.68 -0.84
CA GLU A 181 25.31 12.64 -1.85
C GLU A 181 25.05 14.02 -1.24
N ILE A 182 24.43 14.10 -0.05
CA ILE A 182 24.17 15.35 0.65
C ILE A 182 25.49 16.03 1.05
N GLN A 183 26.44 15.27 1.59
CA GLN A 183 27.76 15.79 2.00
C GLN A 183 28.62 16.26 0.82
N SER A 184 28.49 15.61 -0.34
CA SER A 184 29.21 16.01 -1.57
C SER A 184 28.48 17.09 -2.37
N PHE A 185 27.26 17.46 -1.98
CA PHE A 185 26.48 18.48 -2.68
C PHE A 185 27.08 19.88 -2.45
N ILE A 186 27.45 20.51 -3.54
CA ILE A 186 27.92 21.92 -3.53
C ILE A 186 26.72 22.80 -3.88
N PRO A 187 26.19 23.58 -2.91
CA PRO A 187 25.06 24.46 -3.19
C PRO A 187 25.45 25.61 -4.10
N GLU A 188 24.70 25.81 -5.18
CA GLU A 188 24.83 26.99 -6.03
C GLU A 188 23.65 27.92 -5.76
N ALA A 189 23.97 29.16 -5.43
CA ALA A 189 22.95 30.19 -5.26
C ALA A 189 22.44 30.69 -6.60
N SER A 190 21.14 30.90 -6.74
CA SER A 190 20.55 31.61 -7.86
C SER A 190 19.52 32.63 -7.40
N PHE A 191 19.38 33.70 -8.17
CA PHE A 191 18.43 34.79 -7.90
C PHE A 191 17.30 34.73 -8.94
N LYS A 192 16.08 34.63 -8.45
CA LYS A 192 14.85 34.59 -9.27
C LYS A 192 14.16 35.94 -9.17
N VAL A 193 13.84 36.52 -10.29
CA VAL A 193 13.06 37.76 -10.36
C VAL A 193 11.61 37.44 -10.58
N SER A 194 10.75 38.07 -9.79
CA SER A 194 9.29 38.03 -9.99
C SER A 194 8.73 39.43 -9.97
N ALA A 195 7.67 39.66 -10.71
CA ALA A 195 6.93 40.90 -10.75
C ALA A 195 5.46 40.68 -10.43
N ILE A 196 4.83 41.68 -9.83
CA ILE A 196 3.38 41.74 -9.69
C ILE A 196 2.89 42.75 -10.72
N PHE A 197 2.06 42.29 -11.66
CA PHE A 197 1.44 43.12 -12.65
C PHE A 197 0.00 43.44 -12.23
N SER A 198 -0.36 44.70 -12.25
CA SER A 198 -1.69 45.17 -11.91
C SER A 198 -2.41 45.72 -13.15
N SER A 199 -3.67 45.40 -13.30
CA SER A 199 -4.57 46.03 -14.27
C SER A 199 -5.20 47.24 -13.63
N THR A 200 -5.71 48.18 -14.47
CA THR A 200 -6.48 49.37 -14.03
C THR A 200 -7.76 49.04 -13.26
N LYS A 201 -8.16 47.76 -13.13
CA LYS A 201 -9.41 47.29 -12.50
C LYS A 201 -9.14 46.34 -11.33
N ASP A 202 -8.32 46.71 -10.37
CA ASP A 202 -8.05 46.00 -9.12
C ASP A 202 -7.59 44.51 -9.23
N ALA A 203 -7.30 44.05 -10.42
CA ALA A 203 -6.81 42.69 -10.65
C ALA A 203 -5.27 42.68 -10.77
N SER A 204 -4.62 41.88 -9.97
CA SER A 204 -3.17 41.70 -10.02
C SER A 204 -2.79 40.21 -10.16
N PHE A 205 -1.66 39.95 -10.81
CA PHE A 205 -1.10 38.60 -10.90
C PHE A 205 0.41 38.63 -10.78
N LYS A 206 0.96 37.58 -10.17
CA LYS A 206 2.39 37.40 -10.03
C LYS A 206 2.95 36.61 -11.21
N ALA A 207 3.99 37.14 -11.85
CA ALA A 207 4.74 36.44 -12.89
C ALA A 207 6.21 36.26 -12.49
N LYS A 208 6.83 35.24 -13.01
CA LYS A 208 8.25 34.92 -12.80
C LYS A 208 9.02 35.13 -14.10
N LEU A 209 10.18 35.74 -13.99
CA LEU A 209 11.11 35.82 -15.12
C LEU A 209 11.60 34.40 -15.47
N GLY A 210 11.64 34.08 -16.76
CA GLY A 210 12.09 32.76 -17.25
C GLY A 210 13.61 32.53 -17.13
N THR A 211 14.36 33.53 -16.65
CA THR A 211 15.83 33.47 -16.48
C THR A 211 16.18 33.65 -14.99
N GLU A 212 17.13 32.84 -14.51
CA GLU A 212 17.74 33.01 -13.19
C GLU A 212 19.09 33.69 -13.32
N PHE A 213 19.46 34.46 -12.32
CA PHE A 213 20.76 35.12 -12.24
C PHE A 213 21.68 34.41 -11.23
N LYS A 214 22.96 34.26 -11.59
CA LYS A 214 23.93 33.60 -10.70
C LYS A 214 24.41 34.49 -9.55
N THR A 215 24.33 35.80 -9.72
CA THR A 215 24.77 36.74 -8.69
C THR A 215 23.70 37.78 -8.37
N LYS A 216 23.77 38.36 -7.18
CA LYS A 216 22.84 39.38 -6.69
C LYS A 216 22.95 40.65 -7.54
N GLU A 217 24.19 41.06 -7.84
CA GLU A 217 24.52 42.24 -8.62
C GLU A 217 23.90 42.17 -10.03
N ALA A 218 23.97 41.00 -10.68
CA ALA A 218 23.34 40.80 -12.00
C ALA A 218 21.81 40.89 -11.94
N ALA A 219 21.20 40.44 -10.84
CA ALA A 219 19.77 40.61 -10.63
C ALA A 219 19.41 42.08 -10.32
N GLU A 220 20.19 42.79 -9.53
CA GLU A 220 19.97 44.20 -9.22
C GLU A 220 20.11 45.08 -10.46
N VAL A 221 21.14 44.89 -11.27
CA VAL A 221 21.30 45.58 -12.59
C VAL A 221 20.04 45.34 -13.46
N PHE A 222 19.55 44.12 -13.50
CA PHE A 222 18.34 43.81 -14.24
C PHE A 222 17.11 44.56 -13.68
N LEU A 223 16.97 44.66 -12.38
CA LEU A 223 15.85 45.37 -11.75
C LEU A 223 15.94 46.88 -12.02
N GLU A 224 17.12 47.47 -11.90
CA GLU A 224 17.35 48.91 -12.21
C GLU A 224 16.99 49.25 -13.66
N LEU A 225 17.43 48.42 -14.62
CA LEU A 225 17.11 48.56 -16.04
C LEU A 225 15.60 48.58 -16.31
N ASN A 226 14.84 47.89 -15.45
CA ASN A 226 13.38 47.73 -15.64
C ASN A 226 12.52 48.68 -14.78
N LYS A 227 13.09 49.55 -13.93
CA LYS A 227 12.32 50.49 -13.11
C LYS A 227 11.38 51.39 -13.89
N LYS A 228 11.77 51.77 -15.09
CA LYS A 228 11.00 52.67 -15.99
C LYS A 228 10.53 51.94 -17.24
N ALA A 229 10.64 50.62 -17.30
CA ALA A 229 10.22 49.86 -18.45
C ALA A 229 8.70 49.87 -18.59
N LEU A 230 8.24 49.92 -19.83
CA LEU A 230 6.82 49.66 -20.18
C LEU A 230 6.64 48.14 -20.33
N PHE A 231 5.62 47.64 -19.67
CA PHE A 231 5.27 46.22 -19.74
C PHE A 231 4.03 46.01 -20.55
N SER A 232 4.05 45.02 -21.42
CA SER A 232 2.87 44.65 -22.23
C SER A 232 2.72 43.14 -22.27
N VAL A 233 1.48 42.68 -22.40
CA VAL A 233 1.19 41.27 -22.65
C VAL A 233 1.67 40.91 -24.05
N ASP A 234 2.66 40.03 -24.13
CA ASP A 234 3.23 39.54 -25.38
C ASP A 234 2.39 38.38 -25.95
N LYS A 235 1.99 37.46 -25.05
CA LYS A 235 1.20 36.28 -25.44
C LYS A 235 0.26 35.87 -24.33
N LEU A 236 -0.97 35.52 -24.70
CA LEU A 236 -1.95 34.89 -23.82
C LEU A 236 -2.44 33.63 -24.51
N GLU A 237 -2.18 32.49 -23.90
CA GLU A 237 -2.61 31.20 -24.42
C GLU A 237 -3.52 30.51 -23.41
N LYS A 238 -4.68 30.08 -23.89
CA LYS A 238 -5.60 29.21 -23.15
C LYS A 238 -5.59 27.84 -23.79
N LYS A 239 -5.36 26.83 -22.98
CA LYS A 239 -5.30 25.43 -23.45
C LYS A 239 -6.11 24.53 -22.53
N PRO A 240 -6.93 23.62 -23.09
CA PRO A 240 -7.56 22.59 -22.29
C PRO A 240 -6.50 21.67 -21.69
N ALA A 241 -6.69 21.28 -20.45
CA ALA A 241 -5.86 20.32 -19.74
C ALA A 241 -6.73 19.31 -19.02
N LYS A 242 -6.19 18.14 -18.73
CA LYS A 242 -6.87 17.08 -17.97
C LYS A 242 -6.01 16.66 -16.81
N LYS A 243 -6.63 16.35 -15.70
CA LYS A 243 -6.00 15.70 -14.56
C LYS A 243 -6.71 14.39 -14.31
N SER A 244 -5.98 13.28 -14.41
CA SER A 244 -6.54 11.94 -14.22
C SER A 244 -6.37 11.48 -12.79
N PRO A 245 -7.29 10.66 -12.26
CA PRO A 245 -7.17 10.08 -10.94
C PRO A 245 -6.00 9.08 -10.91
N ALA A 246 -5.42 8.95 -9.74
CA ALA A 246 -4.40 7.93 -9.50
C ALA A 246 -5.04 6.56 -9.30
N ALA A 247 -4.25 5.51 -9.50
CA ALA A 247 -4.67 4.11 -9.29
C ALA A 247 -5.14 3.85 -7.85
N PRO A 248 -5.95 2.82 -7.62
CA PRO A 248 -6.25 2.32 -6.28
C PRO A 248 -4.97 2.02 -5.50
N PHE A 249 -5.06 1.93 -4.18
CA PHE A 249 -3.89 1.76 -3.34
C PHE A 249 -3.27 0.37 -3.45
N THR A 250 -1.94 0.36 -3.51
CA THR A 250 -1.08 -0.74 -3.08
C THR A 250 -0.64 -0.50 -1.63
N THR A 251 -0.01 -1.49 -0.98
CA THR A 251 0.58 -1.32 0.36
C THR A 251 1.47 -0.08 0.44
N SER A 252 2.40 0.06 -0.51
CA SER A 252 3.38 1.16 -0.52
C SER A 252 2.70 2.53 -0.71
N THR A 253 1.75 2.64 -1.63
CA THR A 253 1.06 3.91 -1.90
C THR A 253 0.10 4.30 -0.79
N LEU A 254 -0.54 3.32 -0.12
CA LEU A 254 -1.36 3.57 1.08
C LEU A 254 -0.51 4.14 2.21
N GLN A 255 0.65 3.53 2.50
CA GLN A 255 1.56 4.00 3.54
C GLN A 255 2.03 5.44 3.28
N GLN A 256 2.43 5.75 2.05
CA GLN A 256 2.88 7.09 1.65
C GLN A 256 1.76 8.13 1.79
N GLU A 257 0.55 7.80 1.34
CA GLU A 257 -0.56 8.75 1.37
C GLU A 257 -1.10 8.93 2.81
N ALA A 258 -1.16 7.87 3.61
CA ALA A 258 -1.52 7.95 5.02
C ALA A 258 -0.50 8.78 5.82
N ALA A 259 0.80 8.65 5.53
CA ALA A 259 1.82 9.48 6.14
C ALA A 259 1.64 10.96 5.79
N ARG A 260 1.34 11.29 4.52
CA ARG A 260 1.19 12.67 4.05
C ARG A 260 -0.11 13.35 4.50
N LYS A 261 -1.23 12.62 4.46
CA LYS A 261 -2.57 13.20 4.71
C LYS A 261 -3.07 12.99 6.14
N LEU A 262 -2.70 11.88 6.77
CA LEU A 262 -3.19 11.49 8.08
C LEU A 262 -2.12 11.60 9.17
N TYR A 263 -0.85 11.79 8.78
CA TYR A 263 0.32 11.79 9.67
C TYR A 263 0.50 10.47 10.42
N PHE A 264 0.11 9.34 9.79
CA PHE A 264 0.28 8.01 10.36
C PHE A 264 1.65 7.45 10.01
N SER A 265 2.30 6.81 10.99
CA SER A 265 3.50 6.02 10.70
C SER A 265 3.16 4.79 9.85
N VAL A 266 4.17 4.24 9.18
CA VAL A 266 4.02 3.00 8.40
C VAL A 266 3.44 1.86 9.25
N SER A 267 3.96 1.66 10.46
CA SER A 267 3.49 0.64 11.39
C SER A 267 2.03 0.87 11.80
N LYS A 268 1.65 2.10 12.18
CA LYS A 268 0.27 2.44 12.53
C LYS A 268 -0.67 2.19 11.36
N THR A 269 -0.29 2.62 10.15
CA THR A 269 -1.10 2.41 8.93
C THR A 269 -1.38 0.93 8.71
N MET A 270 -0.35 0.07 8.79
CA MET A 270 -0.52 -1.36 8.58
C MET A 270 -1.33 -2.04 9.68
N THR A 271 -1.17 -1.63 10.94
CA THR A 271 -1.97 -2.15 12.05
C THR A 271 -3.47 -1.83 11.86
N LEU A 272 -3.78 -0.60 11.47
CA LEU A 272 -5.16 -0.18 11.23
C LEU A 272 -5.75 -0.87 9.98
N ALA A 273 -4.98 -0.99 8.90
CA ALA A 273 -5.40 -1.70 7.70
C ALA A 273 -5.68 -3.19 7.98
N GLN A 274 -4.84 -3.85 8.80
CA GLN A 274 -5.08 -5.21 9.24
C GLN A 274 -6.42 -5.36 9.97
N ARG A 275 -6.72 -4.44 10.90
CA ARG A 275 -7.99 -4.45 11.64
C ARG A 275 -9.20 -4.24 10.72
N LEU A 276 -9.10 -3.32 9.77
CA LEU A 276 -10.17 -3.09 8.77
C LEU A 276 -10.40 -4.32 7.89
N TYR A 277 -9.33 -4.99 7.46
CA TYR A 277 -9.43 -6.24 6.70
C TYR A 277 -10.07 -7.36 7.52
N GLU A 278 -9.63 -7.59 8.75
CA GLU A 278 -10.18 -8.63 9.63
C GLU A 278 -11.64 -8.38 10.01
N ALA A 279 -12.06 -7.12 10.00
CA ALA A 279 -13.47 -6.73 10.15
C ALA A 279 -14.30 -6.89 8.86
N GLY A 280 -13.66 -7.25 7.74
CA GLY A 280 -14.31 -7.42 6.43
C GLY A 280 -14.67 -6.11 5.74
N LEU A 281 -14.00 -4.99 6.10
CA LEU A 281 -14.32 -3.67 5.59
C LEU A 281 -13.50 -3.27 4.35
N ILE A 282 -12.29 -3.84 4.20
CA ILE A 282 -11.42 -3.63 3.04
C ILE A 282 -10.89 -4.97 2.53
N THR A 283 -10.34 -4.98 1.31
CA THR A 283 -9.57 -6.09 0.76
C THR A 283 -8.23 -6.26 1.47
N TYR A 284 -7.55 -7.36 1.20
CA TYR A 284 -6.25 -7.67 1.78
C TYR A 284 -5.23 -6.54 1.52
N MET A 285 -4.61 -6.06 2.60
CA MET A 285 -3.80 -4.83 2.56
C MET A 285 -2.34 -5.06 2.18
N ARG A 286 -1.86 -6.31 2.08
CA ARG A 286 -0.50 -6.61 1.61
C ARG A 286 -0.53 -6.99 0.14
N THR A 287 -0.60 -5.98 -0.71
CA THR A 287 -0.67 -6.15 -2.16
C THR A 287 0.14 -5.08 -2.88
N ASP A 288 0.71 -5.43 -4.01
CA ASP A 288 1.33 -4.51 -4.98
C ASP A 288 0.47 -4.34 -6.25
N SER A 289 -0.70 -5.02 -6.28
CA SER A 289 -1.67 -4.90 -7.34
C SER A 289 -2.44 -3.58 -7.29
N VAL A 290 -2.74 -3.03 -8.45
CA VAL A 290 -3.62 -1.88 -8.67
C VAL A 290 -4.94 -2.27 -9.34
N ASN A 291 -5.16 -3.57 -9.55
CA ASN A 291 -6.33 -4.08 -10.26
C ASN A 291 -7.56 -4.11 -9.35
N LEU A 292 -8.72 -3.90 -9.94
CA LEU A 292 -10.03 -4.12 -9.31
C LEU A 292 -10.74 -5.26 -10.03
N SER A 293 -11.41 -6.14 -9.28
CA SER A 293 -12.28 -7.17 -9.86
C SER A 293 -13.45 -6.53 -10.61
N GLN A 294 -14.12 -7.31 -11.44
CA GLN A 294 -15.31 -6.83 -12.15
C GLN A 294 -16.44 -6.48 -11.17
N GLU A 295 -16.61 -7.26 -10.09
CA GLU A 295 -17.57 -6.98 -9.03
C GLU A 295 -17.27 -5.63 -8.35
N ALA A 296 -16.00 -5.35 -8.06
CA ALA A 296 -15.56 -4.09 -7.47
C ALA A 296 -15.78 -2.90 -8.40
N LYS A 297 -15.46 -3.04 -9.69
CA LYS A 297 -15.72 -1.99 -10.70
C LYS A 297 -17.20 -1.68 -10.82
N GLN A 298 -18.05 -2.71 -10.85
CA GLN A 298 -19.50 -2.53 -10.91
C GLN A 298 -20.03 -1.87 -9.64
N GLY A 299 -19.54 -2.26 -8.47
CA GLY A 299 -19.90 -1.62 -7.19
C GLY A 299 -19.51 -0.16 -7.15
N ALA A 300 -18.30 0.18 -7.60
CA ALA A 300 -17.84 1.55 -7.71
C ALA A 300 -18.67 2.36 -8.72
N ALA A 301 -18.97 1.78 -9.90
CA ALA A 301 -19.82 2.42 -10.91
C ALA A 301 -21.19 2.76 -10.34
N ASN A 302 -21.87 1.80 -9.71
CA ASN A 302 -23.18 2.02 -9.10
C ASN A 302 -23.14 3.13 -8.03
N ALA A 303 -22.11 3.13 -7.18
CA ALA A 303 -21.95 4.16 -6.15
C ALA A 303 -21.72 5.55 -6.76
N ILE A 304 -20.90 5.64 -7.84
CA ILE A 304 -20.66 6.91 -8.55
C ILE A 304 -21.93 7.41 -9.24
N LEU A 305 -22.61 6.55 -10.00
CA LEU A 305 -23.84 6.91 -10.71
C LEU A 305 -24.91 7.42 -9.77
N ASN A 306 -25.11 6.76 -8.64
CA ASN A 306 -26.12 7.13 -7.65
C ASN A 306 -25.79 8.45 -6.91
N ALA A 307 -24.50 8.67 -6.59
CA ALA A 307 -24.12 9.82 -5.77
C ALA A 307 -23.76 11.07 -6.59
N TYR A 308 -23.23 10.92 -7.81
CA TYR A 308 -22.64 12.01 -8.60
C TYR A 308 -23.20 12.11 -10.02
N GLY A 309 -23.84 11.08 -10.54
CA GLY A 309 -24.38 11.03 -11.89
C GLY A 309 -23.41 10.50 -12.95
N GLU A 310 -23.94 10.29 -14.16
CA GLU A 310 -23.25 9.60 -15.26
C GLU A 310 -21.96 10.31 -15.72
N SER A 311 -21.96 11.63 -15.75
CA SER A 311 -20.79 12.43 -16.18
C SER A 311 -19.54 12.20 -15.32
N TYR A 312 -19.72 11.76 -14.08
CA TYR A 312 -18.63 11.45 -13.14
C TYR A 312 -18.07 10.04 -13.25
N HIS A 313 -18.75 9.13 -13.93
CA HIS A 313 -18.28 7.75 -14.07
C HIS A 313 -17.38 7.58 -15.30
N LYS A 314 -16.24 6.92 -15.10
CA LYS A 314 -15.36 6.46 -16.18
C LYS A 314 -14.58 5.23 -15.72
N ALA A 315 -15.01 4.06 -16.16
CA ALA A 315 -14.32 2.82 -15.89
C ALA A 315 -12.86 2.87 -16.36
N ARG A 316 -11.94 2.36 -15.53
CA ARG A 316 -10.50 2.38 -15.81
C ARG A 316 -9.85 1.09 -15.35
N ASP A 317 -8.89 0.66 -16.14
CA ASP A 317 -7.91 -0.35 -15.78
C ASP A 317 -6.54 0.30 -15.60
N TYR A 318 -5.86 -0.10 -14.55
CA TYR A 318 -4.51 0.37 -14.24
C TYR A 318 -3.52 -0.77 -14.44
N LYS A 319 -2.38 -0.51 -15.07
CA LYS A 319 -1.32 -1.50 -15.25
C LYS A 319 -0.32 -1.39 -14.11
N GLY A 320 -0.06 -2.50 -13.42
CA GLY A 320 1.04 -2.62 -12.47
C GLY A 320 2.40 -2.52 -13.17
N LYS A 321 3.38 -1.91 -12.49
CA LYS A 321 4.75 -1.77 -13.03
C LYS A 321 5.68 -2.92 -12.63
N SER A 322 5.31 -3.77 -11.67
CA SER A 322 6.19 -4.81 -11.17
C SER A 322 6.05 -6.09 -12.00
N LYS A 323 7.15 -6.50 -12.63
CA LYS A 323 7.31 -7.86 -13.16
C LYS A 323 7.45 -8.80 -11.96
N GLY A 324 6.51 -9.72 -11.75
CA GLY A 324 6.51 -10.66 -10.62
C GLY A 324 5.65 -10.23 -9.44
N ALA A 325 4.78 -9.23 -9.62
CA ALA A 325 3.68 -8.97 -8.70
C ALA A 325 2.84 -10.24 -8.51
N GLN A 326 2.32 -10.46 -7.31
CA GLN A 326 1.27 -11.45 -7.10
C GLN A 326 0.02 -10.96 -7.85
N GLU A 327 -0.05 -11.28 -9.16
CA GLU A 327 -1.08 -10.79 -10.09
C GLU A 327 -2.50 -11.25 -9.69
N ALA A 328 -2.59 -12.26 -8.84
CA ALA A 328 -3.86 -12.77 -8.32
C ALA A 328 -4.55 -11.83 -7.32
N HIS A 329 -3.82 -10.86 -6.73
CA HIS A 329 -4.37 -9.97 -5.71
C HIS A 329 -5.06 -8.75 -6.32
N GLU A 330 -6.12 -8.29 -5.65
CA GLU A 330 -6.71 -6.99 -5.91
C GLU A 330 -5.94 -5.86 -5.22
N ALA A 331 -6.23 -4.62 -5.64
CA ALA A 331 -5.83 -3.42 -4.92
C ALA A 331 -6.54 -3.30 -3.57
N ILE A 332 -6.02 -2.44 -2.69
CA ILE A 332 -6.68 -2.11 -1.42
C ILE A 332 -7.90 -1.23 -1.70
N ARG A 333 -9.07 -1.74 -1.39
CA ARG A 333 -10.36 -1.08 -1.62
C ARG A 333 -11.37 -1.44 -0.54
N PRO A 334 -12.47 -0.67 -0.37
CA PRO A 334 -13.58 -1.10 0.47
C PRO A 334 -14.24 -2.36 -0.12
N THR A 335 -14.78 -3.22 0.74
CA THR A 335 -15.57 -4.39 0.32
C THR A 335 -16.97 -3.99 -0.16
N ASP A 336 -17.46 -2.83 0.31
CA ASP A 336 -18.76 -2.25 -0.04
C ASP A 336 -18.60 -0.76 -0.35
N PHE A 337 -18.76 -0.38 -1.61
CA PHE A 337 -18.64 1.00 -2.07
C PHE A 337 -19.80 1.90 -1.65
N THR A 338 -20.94 1.34 -1.20
CA THR A 338 -22.07 2.13 -0.70
C THR A 338 -21.80 2.72 0.69
N ARG A 339 -20.84 2.15 1.42
CA ARG A 339 -20.45 2.55 2.76
C ARG A 339 -19.28 3.55 2.72
N GLN A 340 -19.59 4.83 2.64
CA GLN A 340 -18.57 5.89 2.66
C GLN A 340 -17.88 6.02 4.01
N THR A 341 -18.60 5.73 5.09
CA THR A 341 -18.10 5.73 6.48
C THR A 341 -18.43 4.44 7.16
N VAL A 342 -17.64 4.06 8.17
CA VAL A 342 -17.82 2.84 8.97
C VAL A 342 -17.76 3.16 10.46
N ASP A 343 -18.49 2.38 11.25
CA ASP A 343 -18.51 2.50 12.72
C ASP A 343 -17.35 1.69 13.32
N VAL A 344 -16.23 2.36 13.46
CA VAL A 344 -14.97 1.85 14.03
C VAL A 344 -14.28 2.97 14.81
N ASP A 345 -13.12 2.70 15.44
CA ASP A 345 -12.37 3.78 16.10
C ASP A 345 -11.98 4.90 15.12
N TYR A 346 -11.72 6.09 15.66
CA TYR A 346 -11.46 7.31 14.91
C TYR A 346 -10.33 7.16 13.86
N ASP A 347 -9.22 6.54 14.23
CA ASP A 347 -8.09 6.39 13.32
C ASP A 347 -8.37 5.35 12.22
N GLN A 348 -9.07 4.27 12.53
CA GLN A 348 -9.53 3.30 11.54
C GLN A 348 -10.51 3.94 10.55
N SER A 349 -11.45 4.76 11.05
CA SER A 349 -12.41 5.47 10.20
C SER A 349 -11.72 6.41 9.22
N ARG A 350 -10.73 7.18 9.66
CA ARG A 350 -9.93 8.05 8.78
C ARG A 350 -9.16 7.29 7.72
N LEU A 351 -8.58 6.14 8.07
CA LEU A 351 -7.86 5.31 7.11
C LEU A 351 -8.82 4.68 6.10
N TYR A 352 -9.98 4.20 6.57
CA TYR A 352 -11.03 3.66 5.70
C TYR A 352 -11.53 4.71 4.70
N GLU A 353 -11.81 5.92 5.16
CA GLU A 353 -12.26 7.02 4.31
C GLU A 353 -11.22 7.36 3.23
N LEU A 354 -9.93 7.36 3.57
CA LEU A 354 -8.84 7.56 2.62
C LEU A 354 -8.82 6.47 1.54
N ILE A 355 -9.00 5.20 1.94
CA ILE A 355 -9.05 4.04 1.03
C ILE A 355 -10.29 4.14 0.14
N TRP A 356 -11.45 4.42 0.71
CA TRP A 356 -12.71 4.55 -0.02
C TRP A 356 -12.62 5.66 -1.07
N LYS A 357 -12.20 6.87 -0.68
CA LYS A 357 -12.02 8.01 -1.57
C LYS A 357 -11.10 7.69 -2.74
N ARG A 358 -9.97 7.03 -2.47
CA ARG A 358 -9.02 6.67 -3.51
C ARG A 358 -9.60 5.65 -4.49
N ALA A 359 -10.26 4.63 -3.99
CA ALA A 359 -10.86 3.58 -4.81
C ALA A 359 -11.98 4.12 -5.70
N ILE A 360 -12.90 4.91 -5.15
CA ILE A 360 -13.97 5.59 -5.91
C ILE A 360 -13.38 6.53 -6.95
N ALA A 361 -12.46 7.43 -6.55
CA ALA A 361 -11.85 8.39 -7.45
C ALA A 361 -11.16 7.72 -8.64
N SER A 362 -10.57 6.53 -8.45
CA SER A 362 -9.94 5.76 -9.52
C SER A 362 -10.89 5.39 -10.66
N GLN A 363 -12.18 5.29 -10.40
CA GLN A 363 -13.23 4.93 -11.36
C GLN A 363 -14.09 6.16 -11.79
N MET A 364 -13.62 7.38 -11.44
CA MET A 364 -14.29 8.62 -11.82
C MET A 364 -13.64 9.25 -13.05
N SER A 365 -14.39 10.16 -13.67
CA SER A 365 -13.96 10.94 -14.83
C SER A 365 -12.79 11.85 -14.50
N ASP A 366 -11.99 12.20 -15.53
CA ASP A 366 -10.92 13.18 -15.41
C ASP A 366 -11.48 14.55 -15.01
N ALA A 367 -10.76 15.25 -14.18
CA ALA A 367 -10.99 16.69 -14.03
C ALA A 367 -10.54 17.41 -15.30
N GLN A 368 -11.39 18.30 -15.79
CA GLN A 368 -11.09 19.14 -16.95
C GLN A 368 -10.73 20.54 -16.46
N LEU A 369 -9.71 21.09 -17.07
CA LEU A 369 -9.13 22.36 -16.66
C LEU A 369 -8.85 23.21 -17.89
N GLU A 370 -8.94 24.50 -17.73
CA GLU A 370 -8.41 25.47 -18.69
C GLU A 370 -7.13 26.06 -18.09
N ARG A 371 -5.99 25.83 -18.72
CA ARG A 371 -4.72 26.45 -18.35
C ARG A 371 -4.50 27.69 -19.16
N THR A 372 -4.31 28.80 -18.47
CA THR A 372 -3.96 30.08 -19.07
C THR A 372 -2.49 30.35 -18.80
N ASN A 373 -1.70 30.55 -19.85
CA ASN A 373 -0.34 31.02 -19.76
C ASN A 373 -0.27 32.45 -20.30
N VAL A 374 0.24 33.37 -19.49
CA VAL A 374 0.45 34.77 -19.87
C VAL A 374 1.94 35.01 -19.92
N LYS A 375 2.42 35.54 -21.04
CA LYS A 375 3.78 36.06 -21.19
C LYS A 375 3.75 37.60 -21.25
N VAL A 376 4.57 38.22 -20.42
CA VAL A 376 4.69 39.68 -20.37
C VAL A 376 6.13 40.02 -20.75
N LYS A 377 6.26 40.97 -21.69
CA LYS A 377 7.53 41.54 -22.13
C LYS A 377 7.75 42.93 -21.54
N ALA A 378 8.99 43.25 -21.30
CA ALA A 378 9.41 44.62 -20.99
C ALA A 378 9.96 45.30 -22.25
N SER A 379 9.84 46.62 -22.33
CA SER A 379 10.37 47.42 -23.45
C SER A 379 11.90 47.45 -23.52
N THR A 380 12.58 47.06 -22.45
CA THR A 380 14.02 47.14 -22.27
C THR A 380 14.83 45.90 -22.68
N HIS A 381 14.17 44.75 -22.86
CA HIS A 381 14.82 43.48 -23.21
C HIS A 381 13.84 42.43 -23.73
N ASN A 382 14.40 41.30 -24.26
CA ASN A 382 13.63 40.20 -24.82
C ASN A 382 13.28 39.06 -23.80
N LYS A 383 13.68 39.17 -22.54
CA LYS A 383 13.36 38.18 -21.51
C LYS A 383 11.88 38.34 -21.11
N LEU A 384 11.18 37.21 -20.99
CA LEU A 384 9.74 37.20 -20.71
C LEU A 384 9.46 36.81 -19.26
N PHE A 385 8.50 37.50 -18.66
CA PHE A 385 7.85 37.05 -17.44
C PHE A 385 6.70 36.11 -17.80
N SER A 386 6.58 35.00 -17.09
CA SER A 386 5.50 34.04 -17.28
C SER A 386 4.62 33.91 -16.04
N ALA A 387 3.32 33.93 -16.23
CA ALA A 387 2.34 33.57 -15.23
C ALA A 387 1.47 32.41 -15.75
N ASN A 388 1.13 31.47 -14.86
CA ASN A 388 0.22 30.37 -15.16
C ASN A 388 -0.99 30.46 -14.24
N GLY A 389 -2.16 30.39 -14.83
CA GLY A 389 -3.43 30.23 -14.15
C GLY A 389 -4.10 28.91 -14.55
N GLU A 390 -4.91 28.36 -13.68
CA GLU A 390 -5.67 27.14 -13.94
C GLU A 390 -7.09 27.32 -13.39
N VAL A 391 -8.08 27.04 -14.22
CA VAL A 391 -9.49 27.06 -13.85
C VAL A 391 -10.05 25.65 -14.05
N ILE A 392 -10.72 25.12 -13.04
CA ILE A 392 -11.42 23.85 -13.13
C ILE A 392 -12.74 24.08 -13.83
N THR A 393 -12.93 23.49 -15.01
CA THR A 393 -14.17 23.58 -15.80
C THR A 393 -15.12 22.41 -15.49
N PHE A 394 -14.55 21.26 -15.09
CA PHE A 394 -15.28 20.10 -14.55
C PHE A 394 -14.40 19.41 -13.51
N ASP A 395 -14.91 19.24 -12.30
CA ASP A 395 -14.13 18.75 -11.19
C ASP A 395 -13.82 17.23 -11.26
N GLY A 396 -14.69 16.43 -11.91
CA GLY A 396 -14.47 15.00 -12.06
C GLY A 396 -14.11 14.32 -10.73
N PHE A 397 -13.02 13.56 -10.70
CA PHE A 397 -12.59 12.86 -9.50
C PHE A 397 -12.18 13.78 -8.33
N LEU A 398 -11.85 15.05 -8.60
CA LEU A 398 -11.53 16.04 -7.56
C LEU A 398 -12.73 16.36 -6.67
N LYS A 399 -13.94 15.94 -7.07
CA LYS A 399 -15.15 16.03 -6.24
C LYS A 399 -15.02 15.22 -4.95
N VAL A 400 -14.24 14.15 -4.99
CA VAL A 400 -14.11 13.18 -3.89
C VAL A 400 -12.71 13.17 -3.28
N TYR A 401 -11.67 13.39 -4.10
CA TYR A 401 -10.27 13.15 -3.70
C TYR A 401 -9.42 14.45 -3.83
#